data_28676e875fa8a424fda5e0addcb57619
#
_entry.id   28676e875fa8a424fda5e0addcb57619
#
_cell.length_a   1.000
_cell.length_b   1.000
_cell.length_c   1.000
_cell.angle_alpha   90.00
_cell.angle_beta   90.00
_cell.angle_gamma   90.00
#
_symmetry.space_group_name_H-M   'P 1'
#
loop_
_entity.id
_entity.type
_entity.pdbx_description
1 polymer ?
#
loop_
_entity_poly.entity_id
_entity_poly.type
_entity_poly.pdbx_seq_one_letter_code
_entity_poly.pdbx_strand_id
1 'polypeptide(L)'
;MPTYAIWGTATSASHEAWVRAVGAAFESDGFTRVDDIAAADFVLNMFDPEDPKAFRRSSRGTYSASFYELPDAPDDVLKTSYPMLVRTLANVVVLHVPGIGVWFTTMERGTYEITDDPADVFQRLAPLAKSKLVIDNEFVPDLEPELWDGDENTAELADAGRRMDELDLLPAPFPVHEFLSERDLRHVMRLYQVGGLSYGNLSQRLDETRFWMSASGVDKSKLEKVGQDMLVVSGYDEPNARIVLSVPPGIEPRRVSVDAIEHWMIY
;
A
#
# COMPACT_ATOMS: atom_id res chain seq x y z
N MET A 1 -0.90 17.36 -14.57
CA MET A 1 -0.60 17.94 -13.24
C MET A 1 -1.16 16.97 -12.23
N PRO A 2 -0.45 16.69 -11.14
CA PRO A 2 -0.95 15.81 -10.10
C PRO A 2 -2.21 16.41 -9.45
N THR A 3 -3.10 15.53 -9.00
CA THR A 3 -4.38 15.91 -8.43
C THR A 3 -4.53 15.44 -7.00
N TYR A 4 -5.31 16.15 -6.19
CA TYR A 4 -5.67 15.70 -4.85
C TYR A 4 -7.13 15.98 -4.55
N ALA A 5 -7.70 15.22 -3.62
CA ALA A 5 -9.05 15.45 -3.10
C ALA A 5 -9.04 15.48 -1.57
N ILE A 6 -10.01 16.19 -1.00
CA ILE A 6 -10.32 16.10 0.43
C ILE A 6 -11.65 15.35 0.55
N TRP A 7 -11.67 14.32 1.38
CA TRP A 7 -12.83 13.44 1.56
C TRP A 7 -13.08 13.12 3.04
N GLY A 8 -14.27 12.64 3.33
CA GLY A 8 -14.67 12.22 4.67
C GLY A 8 -15.30 13.34 5.49
N THR A 9 -15.42 13.10 6.80
CA THR A 9 -16.07 14.00 7.74
C THR A 9 -15.10 14.38 8.85
N ALA A 10 -14.92 15.67 9.06
CA ALA A 10 -14.12 16.18 10.16
C ALA A 10 -14.85 15.99 11.48
N THR A 11 -14.09 15.73 12.55
CA THR A 11 -14.60 15.61 13.93
C THR A 11 -14.89 16.99 14.55
N SER A 12 -14.26 18.04 14.02
CA SER A 12 -14.40 19.42 14.48
C SER A 12 -14.16 20.43 13.36
N ALA A 13 -14.53 21.69 13.57
CA ALA A 13 -14.21 22.76 12.64
C ALA A 13 -12.70 23.05 12.56
N SER A 14 -11.95 22.87 13.65
CA SER A 14 -10.49 22.98 13.66
C SER A 14 -9.84 21.89 12.84
N HIS A 15 -10.31 20.65 12.97
CA HIS A 15 -9.86 19.52 12.15
C HIS A 15 -10.05 19.79 10.66
N GLU A 16 -11.25 20.22 10.27
CA GLU A 16 -11.53 20.57 8.87
C GLU A 16 -10.60 21.69 8.36
N ALA A 17 -10.47 22.76 9.14
CA ALA A 17 -9.64 23.89 8.77
C ALA A 17 -8.17 23.50 8.61
N TRP A 18 -7.66 22.66 9.50
CA TRP A 18 -6.28 22.19 9.44
C TRP A 18 -6.02 21.30 8.23
N VAL A 19 -6.88 20.32 7.95
CA VAL A 19 -6.75 19.47 6.76
C VAL A 19 -6.86 20.30 5.47
N ARG A 20 -7.72 21.32 5.43
CA ARG A 20 -7.77 22.25 4.30
C ARG A 20 -6.49 23.06 4.15
N ALA A 21 -5.84 23.44 5.26
CA ALA A 21 -4.54 24.12 5.21
C ALA A 21 -3.43 23.19 4.68
N VAL A 22 -3.43 21.90 5.03
CA VAL A 22 -2.56 20.90 4.38
C VAL A 22 -2.87 20.85 2.88
N GLY A 23 -4.15 20.81 2.49
CA GLY A 23 -4.56 20.86 1.07
C GLY A 23 -4.04 22.09 0.34
N ALA A 24 -4.05 23.27 0.96
CA ALA A 24 -3.47 24.48 0.38
C ALA A 24 -1.95 24.37 0.16
N ALA A 25 -1.24 23.61 0.98
CA ALA A 25 0.17 23.30 0.74
C ALA A 25 0.37 22.41 -0.50
N PHE A 26 -0.54 21.45 -0.76
CA PHE A 26 -0.55 20.69 -2.02
C PHE A 26 -0.74 21.62 -3.23
N GLU A 27 -1.68 22.56 -3.16
CA GLU A 27 -1.92 23.54 -4.24
C GLU A 27 -0.70 24.43 -4.48
N SER A 28 -0.04 24.87 -3.43
CA SER A 28 1.19 25.67 -3.51
C SER A 28 2.34 24.93 -4.20
N ASP A 29 2.35 23.61 -4.15
CA ASP A 29 3.35 22.76 -4.81
C ASP A 29 2.90 22.27 -6.21
N GLY A 30 1.80 22.80 -6.73
CA GLY A 30 1.34 22.57 -8.10
C GLY A 30 0.34 21.41 -8.26
N PHE A 31 -0.22 20.88 -7.18
CA PHE A 31 -1.35 19.95 -7.27
C PHE A 31 -2.64 20.70 -7.58
N THR A 32 -3.51 20.07 -8.33
CA THR A 32 -4.87 20.57 -8.59
C THR A 32 -5.87 19.84 -7.73
N ARG A 33 -6.68 20.57 -6.99
CA ARG A 33 -7.78 19.99 -6.24
C ARG A 33 -8.89 19.54 -7.17
N VAL A 34 -9.43 18.34 -6.92
CA VAL A 34 -10.58 17.77 -7.61
C VAL A 34 -11.64 17.36 -6.59
N ASP A 35 -12.91 17.41 -7.01
CA ASP A 35 -14.03 16.98 -6.15
C ASP A 35 -14.31 15.48 -6.30
N ASP A 36 -14.02 14.92 -7.48
CA ASP A 36 -14.14 13.49 -7.71
C ASP A 36 -12.90 12.76 -7.16
N ILE A 37 -13.12 12.03 -6.07
CA ILE A 37 -12.06 11.21 -5.45
C ILE A 37 -11.52 10.12 -6.39
N ALA A 38 -12.32 9.69 -7.38
CA ALA A 38 -11.88 8.70 -8.37
C ALA A 38 -10.85 9.28 -9.36
N ALA A 39 -10.84 10.60 -9.52
CA ALA A 39 -9.90 11.32 -10.37
C ALA A 39 -8.67 11.84 -9.61
N ALA A 40 -8.59 11.60 -8.30
CA ALA A 40 -7.49 12.08 -7.48
C ALA A 40 -6.31 11.10 -7.46
N ASP A 41 -5.10 11.63 -7.59
CA ASP A 41 -3.87 10.88 -7.36
C ASP A 41 -3.60 10.70 -5.85
N PHE A 42 -4.02 11.66 -5.04
CA PHE A 42 -3.88 11.61 -3.58
C PHE A 42 -5.15 12.06 -2.86
N VAL A 43 -5.54 11.37 -1.80
CA VAL A 43 -6.72 11.71 -1.01
C VAL A 43 -6.34 12.02 0.44
N LEU A 44 -6.71 13.23 0.88
CA LEU A 44 -6.69 13.64 2.28
C LEU A 44 -8.04 13.20 2.89
N ASN A 45 -8.02 12.09 3.61
CA ASN A 45 -9.22 11.48 4.18
C ASN A 45 -9.40 11.98 5.62
N MET A 46 -10.39 12.83 5.86
CA MET A 46 -10.80 13.19 7.22
C MET A 46 -11.56 12.02 7.83
N PHE A 47 -11.13 11.57 8.98
CA PHE A 47 -11.61 10.34 9.58
C PHE A 47 -12.19 10.57 10.96
N ASP A 48 -13.40 10.06 11.16
CA ASP A 48 -14.04 9.99 12.47
C ASP A 48 -13.86 8.56 13.02
N PRO A 49 -13.20 8.37 14.16
CA PRO A 49 -12.97 7.04 14.74
C PRO A 49 -14.24 6.35 15.18
N GLU A 50 -15.30 7.10 15.50
CA GLU A 50 -16.59 6.57 15.92
C GLU A 50 -17.42 6.08 14.71
N ASP A 51 -17.17 6.63 13.51
CA ASP A 51 -17.78 6.19 12.23
C ASP A 51 -16.72 5.97 11.15
N PRO A 52 -15.85 4.96 11.29
CA PRO A 52 -14.76 4.71 10.37
C PRO A 52 -15.27 4.22 9.02
N LYS A 53 -15.30 5.11 8.05
CA LYS A 53 -15.60 4.75 6.65
C LYS A 53 -14.30 4.47 5.92
N ALA A 54 -14.14 3.24 5.44
CA ALA A 54 -13.04 2.91 4.58
C ALA A 54 -13.13 3.70 3.27
N PHE A 55 -12.11 4.48 2.97
CA PHE A 55 -11.92 5.00 1.64
C PHE A 55 -11.65 3.83 0.69
N ARG A 56 -12.60 3.54 -0.19
CA ARG A 56 -12.38 2.56 -1.24
C ARG A 56 -11.70 3.25 -2.40
N ARG A 57 -10.46 2.90 -2.64
CA ARG A 57 -9.75 3.32 -3.85
C ARG A 57 -10.53 2.82 -5.06
N SER A 58 -11.06 3.75 -5.83
CA SER A 58 -11.83 3.45 -7.05
C SER A 58 -10.94 3.32 -8.27
N SER A 59 -9.73 3.88 -8.22
CA SER A 59 -8.73 3.78 -9.26
C SER A 59 -7.37 3.37 -8.67
N ARG A 60 -6.52 2.94 -9.54
CA ARG A 60 -5.13 2.68 -9.23
C ARG A 60 -4.40 4.00 -9.07
N GLY A 61 -3.34 3.98 -8.34
CA GLY A 61 -2.53 5.15 -8.18
C GLY A 61 -3.06 6.16 -7.20
N THR A 62 -4.22 5.91 -6.65
CA THR A 62 -4.71 6.77 -5.59
C THR A 62 -4.07 6.37 -4.28
N TYR A 63 -3.22 7.23 -3.78
CA TYR A 63 -2.70 7.15 -2.42
C TYR A 63 -3.62 7.92 -1.47
N SER A 64 -3.60 7.56 -0.20
CA SER A 64 -4.39 8.26 0.80
C SER A 64 -3.68 8.38 2.13
N ALA A 65 -3.88 9.53 2.77
CA ALA A 65 -3.55 9.74 4.18
C ALA A 65 -4.84 9.95 4.95
N SER A 66 -5.03 9.22 6.04
CA SER A 66 -6.17 9.40 6.94
C SER A 66 -5.79 10.33 8.07
N PHE A 67 -6.48 11.44 8.16
CA PHE A 67 -6.28 12.51 9.12
C PHE A 67 -7.25 12.37 10.29
N TYR A 68 -6.71 12.41 11.48
CA TYR A 68 -7.45 12.24 12.69
C TYR A 68 -7.02 13.24 13.77
N GLU A 69 -7.96 14.01 14.31
CA GLU A 69 -7.71 14.95 15.39
C GLU A 69 -7.97 14.28 16.74
N LEU A 70 -6.97 14.32 17.61
CA LEU A 70 -7.02 13.85 18.99
C LEU A 70 -7.13 15.04 19.93
N PRO A 71 -7.84 14.91 21.08
CA PRO A 71 -7.87 15.95 22.09
C PRO A 71 -6.54 16.10 22.85
N ASP A 72 -5.81 14.98 23.01
CA ASP A 72 -4.57 14.90 23.76
C ASP A 72 -3.55 14.00 23.03
N ALA A 73 -2.27 14.14 23.40
CA ALA A 73 -1.21 13.29 22.87
C ALA A 73 -1.48 11.81 23.21
N PRO A 74 -1.34 10.90 22.24
CA PRO A 74 -1.59 9.48 22.49
C PRO A 74 -0.51 8.88 23.38
N ASP A 75 -0.90 8.07 24.36
CA ASP A 75 0.03 7.31 25.20
C ASP A 75 0.86 6.31 24.37
N ASP A 76 0.24 5.74 23.34
CA ASP A 76 0.87 4.81 22.41
C ASP A 76 0.36 5.11 20.99
N VAL A 77 1.23 5.73 20.19
CA VAL A 77 0.93 6.14 18.82
C VAL A 77 0.53 4.94 17.94
N LEU A 78 1.23 3.81 18.09
CA LEU A 78 0.96 2.62 17.28
C LEU A 78 -0.39 2.00 17.63
N LYS A 79 -0.69 1.83 18.90
CA LYS A 79 -1.99 1.29 19.35
C LYS A 79 -3.16 2.16 18.92
N THR A 80 -2.94 3.48 18.87
CA THR A 80 -3.96 4.42 18.40
C THR A 80 -4.14 4.38 16.89
N SER A 81 -3.05 4.41 16.13
CA SER A 81 -3.09 4.61 14.68
C SER A 81 -3.27 3.34 13.85
N TYR A 82 -2.74 2.19 14.30
CA TYR A 82 -2.83 0.94 13.53
C TYR A 82 -4.26 0.48 13.22
N PRO A 83 -5.19 0.49 14.19
CA PRO A 83 -6.59 0.17 13.90
C PRO A 83 -7.20 1.10 12.86
N MET A 84 -6.82 2.38 12.85
CA MET A 84 -7.30 3.36 11.87
C MET A 84 -6.72 3.10 10.50
N LEU A 85 -5.41 2.82 10.41
CA LEU A 85 -4.73 2.48 9.17
C LEU A 85 -5.43 1.29 8.47
N VAL A 86 -5.73 0.24 9.23
CA VAL A 86 -6.41 -0.96 8.74
C VAL A 86 -7.85 -0.68 8.32
N ARG A 87 -8.59 0.09 9.12
CA ARG A 87 -10.01 0.37 8.86
C ARG A 87 -10.22 1.30 7.67
N THR A 88 -9.32 2.28 7.49
CA THR A 88 -9.40 3.24 6.39
C THR A 88 -8.69 2.77 5.12
N LEU A 89 -7.84 1.75 5.20
CA LEU A 89 -7.00 1.28 4.09
C LEU A 89 -6.09 2.39 3.53
N ALA A 90 -5.73 3.35 4.38
CA ALA A 90 -4.83 4.42 4.01
C ALA A 90 -3.38 3.94 3.91
N ASN A 91 -2.56 4.64 3.16
CA ASN A 91 -1.12 4.41 3.14
C ASN A 91 -0.46 4.96 4.41
N VAL A 92 -1.02 6.06 4.94
CA VAL A 92 -0.52 6.76 6.11
C VAL A 92 -1.69 7.16 7.00
N VAL A 93 -1.54 7.06 8.30
CA VAL A 93 -2.39 7.74 9.30
C VAL A 93 -1.63 8.94 9.84
N VAL A 94 -2.31 10.05 9.89
CA VAL A 94 -1.82 11.32 10.44
C VAL A 94 -2.66 11.66 11.67
N LEU A 95 -2.09 11.50 12.85
CA LEU A 95 -2.70 11.94 14.10
C LEU A 95 -2.30 13.38 14.36
N HIS A 96 -3.25 14.25 14.59
CA HIS A 96 -3.05 15.65 14.88
C HIS A 96 -3.56 15.98 16.28
N VAL A 97 -2.75 16.65 17.08
CA VAL A 97 -3.14 17.23 18.36
C VAL A 97 -2.86 18.75 18.28
N PRO A 98 -3.89 19.58 18.23
CA PRO A 98 -3.72 21.03 18.03
C PRO A 98 -2.78 21.67 19.07
N GLY A 99 -1.76 22.38 18.60
CA GLY A 99 -0.79 23.06 19.45
C GLY A 99 0.22 22.16 20.16
N ILE A 100 0.21 20.85 19.89
CA ILE A 100 1.14 19.86 20.47
C ILE A 100 1.99 19.26 19.38
N GLY A 101 1.40 18.59 18.37
CA GLY A 101 2.18 17.97 17.30
C GLY A 101 1.38 17.05 16.39
N VAL A 102 2.09 16.42 15.46
CA VAL A 102 1.56 15.49 14.48
C VAL A 102 2.39 14.21 14.48
N TRP A 103 1.72 13.07 14.47
CA TRP A 103 2.35 11.76 14.35
C TRP A 103 1.93 11.07 13.07
N PHE A 104 2.90 10.50 12.37
CA PHE A 104 2.69 9.71 11.17
C PHE A 104 2.85 8.23 11.47
N THR A 105 1.99 7.40 10.89
CA THR A 105 2.10 5.94 10.99
C THR A 105 1.87 5.31 9.64
N THR A 106 2.79 4.43 9.23
CA THR A 106 2.70 3.58 8.05
C THR A 106 2.60 2.11 8.44
N MET A 107 2.28 1.23 7.49
CA MET A 107 2.24 -0.22 7.74
C MET A 107 3.60 -0.81 8.12
N GLU A 108 4.69 -0.19 7.69
CA GLU A 108 6.07 -0.61 7.97
C GLU A 108 6.58 -0.14 9.34
N ARG A 109 5.68 0.25 10.22
CA ARG A 109 6.00 0.73 11.57
C ARG A 109 6.81 2.03 11.60
N GLY A 110 6.66 2.86 10.59
CA GLY A 110 7.20 4.22 10.67
C GLY A 110 6.29 5.07 11.56
N THR A 111 6.74 5.41 12.76
CA THR A 111 6.14 6.49 13.54
C THR A 111 7.16 7.58 13.74
N TYR A 112 6.79 8.81 13.46
CA TYR A 112 7.61 9.99 13.75
C TYR A 112 6.72 11.18 14.03
N GLU A 113 7.21 12.06 14.87
CA GLU A 113 6.56 13.27 15.30
C GLU A 113 7.14 14.47 14.55
N ILE A 114 6.27 15.38 14.17
CA ILE A 114 6.65 16.68 13.58
C ILE A 114 5.80 17.79 14.19
N THR A 115 6.08 19.03 13.80
CA THR A 115 5.24 20.17 14.17
C THR A 115 3.86 20.06 13.55
N ASP A 116 2.87 20.77 14.08
CA ASP A 116 1.53 20.84 13.53
C ASP A 116 1.37 21.83 12.37
N ASP A 117 2.49 22.33 11.82
CA ASP A 117 2.49 23.18 10.63
C ASP A 117 2.01 22.38 9.41
N PRO A 118 0.93 22.78 8.74
CA PRO A 118 0.43 22.13 7.53
C PRO A 118 1.47 21.97 6.41
N ALA A 119 2.43 22.89 6.30
CA ALA A 119 3.49 22.80 5.32
C ALA A 119 4.48 21.68 5.63
N ASP A 120 4.83 21.45 6.90
CA ASP A 120 5.66 20.33 7.33
C ASP A 120 4.96 18.99 7.08
N VAL A 121 3.66 18.94 7.36
CA VAL A 121 2.83 17.75 7.06
C VAL A 121 2.85 17.44 5.56
N PHE A 122 2.65 18.45 4.72
CA PHE A 122 2.74 18.28 3.27
C PHE A 122 4.11 17.74 2.85
N GLN A 123 5.21 18.30 3.36
CA GLN A 123 6.57 17.84 3.01
C GLN A 123 6.80 16.36 3.30
N ARG A 124 6.13 15.81 4.32
CA ARG A 124 6.20 14.37 4.65
C ARG A 124 5.32 13.52 3.73
N LEU A 125 4.22 14.05 3.25
CA LEU A 125 3.32 13.37 2.32
C LEU A 125 3.77 13.50 0.86
N ALA A 126 4.52 14.55 0.52
CA ALA A 126 4.91 14.88 -0.84
C ALA A 126 5.63 13.75 -1.60
N PRO A 127 6.58 12.99 -1.00
CA PRO A 127 7.21 11.86 -1.68
C PRO A 127 6.18 10.80 -2.11
N LEU A 128 5.22 10.47 -1.24
CA LEU A 128 4.15 9.52 -1.55
C LEU A 128 3.19 10.11 -2.59
N ALA A 129 2.80 11.36 -2.44
CA ALA A 129 1.85 12.03 -3.33
C ALA A 129 2.42 12.26 -4.75
N LYS A 130 3.73 12.39 -4.87
CA LYS A 130 4.44 12.52 -6.16
C LYS A 130 4.92 11.19 -6.71
N SER A 131 4.73 10.11 -5.97
CA SER A 131 5.14 8.78 -6.40
C SER A 131 4.34 8.36 -7.63
N LYS A 132 5.07 7.87 -8.64
CA LYS A 132 4.50 7.24 -9.82
C LYS A 132 4.67 5.71 -9.74
N LEU A 133 4.60 5.17 -8.53
CA LEU A 133 4.71 3.74 -8.33
C LEU A 133 3.65 3.01 -9.13
N VAL A 134 4.02 1.86 -9.63
CA VAL A 134 3.13 1.01 -10.40
C VAL A 134 1.97 0.55 -9.55
N ILE A 135 0.82 0.74 -10.10
CA ILE A 135 -0.40 0.39 -9.42
C ILE A 135 -1.26 -0.48 -10.29
N ASP A 136 -0.98 -0.49 -11.59
CA ASP A 136 -1.70 -1.30 -12.53
C ASP A 136 -0.93 -2.54 -12.98
N ASN A 137 -1.71 -3.59 -13.19
CA ASN A 137 -1.21 -4.83 -13.76
C ASN A 137 -1.97 -5.11 -15.06
N GLU A 138 -1.26 -5.19 -16.16
CA GLU A 138 -1.76 -5.68 -17.42
C GLU A 138 -1.44 -7.16 -17.56
N PHE A 139 -2.46 -7.97 -17.76
CA PHE A 139 -2.29 -9.41 -17.93
C PHE A 139 -2.35 -9.76 -19.39
N VAL A 140 -1.27 -10.33 -19.90
CA VAL A 140 -1.16 -10.81 -21.29
C VAL A 140 -1.14 -12.34 -21.25
N PRO A 141 -2.08 -13.02 -21.93
CA PRO A 141 -2.16 -14.48 -21.91
C PRO A 141 -1.22 -15.10 -22.96
N ASP A 142 0.07 -14.78 -22.86
CA ASP A 142 1.12 -15.13 -23.81
C ASP A 142 2.29 -15.92 -23.20
N LEU A 143 2.14 -16.37 -21.95
CA LEU A 143 3.17 -17.18 -21.31
C LEU A 143 3.35 -18.49 -22.07
N GLU A 144 4.60 -18.86 -22.34
CA GLU A 144 4.96 -20.06 -23.06
C GLU A 144 4.46 -21.31 -22.33
N PRO A 145 3.93 -22.32 -23.05
CA PRO A 145 3.37 -23.54 -22.44
C PRO A 145 4.33 -24.28 -21.51
N GLU A 146 5.62 -24.21 -21.81
CA GLU A 146 6.69 -24.85 -21.04
C GLU A 146 6.83 -24.27 -19.62
N LEU A 147 6.31 -23.05 -19.41
CA LEU A 147 6.38 -22.32 -18.14
C LEU A 147 5.08 -22.39 -17.32
N TRP A 148 4.01 -23.01 -17.85
CA TRP A 148 2.70 -23.03 -17.17
C TRP A 148 2.72 -23.78 -15.83
N ASP A 149 3.55 -24.81 -15.73
CA ASP A 149 3.73 -25.59 -14.49
C ASP A 149 4.96 -25.12 -13.68
N GLY A 150 5.58 -24.02 -14.11
CA GLY A 150 6.81 -23.49 -13.52
C GLY A 150 8.08 -24.08 -14.13
N ASP A 151 9.21 -23.66 -13.61
CA ASP A 151 10.55 -24.06 -14.03
C ASP A 151 11.49 -24.16 -12.80
N GLU A 152 12.79 -24.32 -13.02
CA GLU A 152 13.79 -24.35 -11.96
C GLU A 152 13.79 -23.05 -11.14
N ASN A 153 13.57 -21.89 -11.78
CA ASN A 153 13.52 -20.59 -11.10
C ASN A 153 12.31 -20.50 -10.15
N THR A 154 11.16 -21.02 -10.54
CA THR A 154 9.97 -21.05 -9.67
C THR A 154 10.18 -22.00 -8.49
N ALA A 155 10.90 -23.11 -8.68
CA ALA A 155 11.27 -24.02 -7.60
C ALA A 155 12.22 -23.35 -6.60
N GLU A 156 13.22 -22.61 -7.08
CA GLU A 156 14.13 -21.81 -6.24
C GLU A 156 13.37 -20.70 -5.48
N LEU A 157 12.43 -20.05 -6.14
CA LEU A 157 11.60 -19.01 -5.53
C LEU A 157 10.75 -19.60 -4.38
N ALA A 158 10.14 -20.75 -4.60
CA ALA A 158 9.36 -21.46 -3.59
C ALA A 158 10.25 -21.93 -2.42
N ASP A 159 11.46 -22.39 -2.72
CA ASP A 159 12.42 -22.78 -1.68
C ASP A 159 12.87 -21.60 -0.84
N ALA A 160 13.15 -20.45 -1.47
CA ALA A 160 13.48 -19.21 -0.78
C ALA A 160 12.34 -18.78 0.16
N GLY A 161 11.08 -18.89 -0.29
CA GLY A 161 9.91 -18.61 0.55
C GLY A 161 9.83 -19.50 1.78
N ARG A 162 10.05 -20.79 1.63
CA ARG A 162 10.08 -21.75 2.77
C ARG A 162 11.21 -21.42 3.75
N ARG A 163 12.42 -21.10 3.23
CA ARG A 163 13.55 -20.71 4.08
C ARG A 163 13.31 -19.42 4.84
N MET A 164 12.62 -18.44 4.23
CA MET A 164 12.24 -17.21 4.94
C MET A 164 11.27 -17.51 6.09
N ASP A 165 10.33 -18.44 5.89
CA ASP A 165 9.40 -18.88 6.95
C ASP A 165 10.15 -19.58 8.09
N GLU A 166 11.04 -20.52 7.78
CA GLU A 166 11.89 -21.22 8.76
C GLU A 166 12.77 -20.28 9.58
N LEU A 167 13.17 -19.13 9.00
CA LEU A 167 13.98 -18.10 9.64
C LEU A 167 13.14 -16.99 10.31
N ASP A 168 11.80 -17.16 10.35
CA ASP A 168 10.86 -16.20 10.91
C ASP A 168 10.96 -14.79 10.27
N LEU A 169 11.20 -14.74 8.96
CA LEU A 169 11.36 -13.50 8.19
C LEU A 169 10.08 -13.06 7.47
N LEU A 170 9.08 -13.94 7.37
CA LEU A 170 7.81 -13.64 6.69
C LEU A 170 6.77 -12.92 7.56
N PRO A 171 6.72 -13.12 8.89
CA PRO A 171 5.77 -12.41 9.74
C PRO A 171 6.01 -10.89 9.68
N ALA A 172 4.95 -10.14 10.03
CA ALA A 172 5.10 -8.72 10.27
C ALA A 172 6.26 -8.47 11.24
N PRO A 173 7.11 -7.43 11.02
CA PRO A 173 8.26 -7.15 11.87
C PRO A 173 7.88 -6.70 13.29
N PHE A 174 6.63 -6.82 13.66
CA PHE A 174 6.04 -6.50 14.96
C PHE A 174 4.79 -7.36 15.19
N PRO A 175 4.44 -7.63 16.44
CA PRO A 175 3.30 -8.48 16.78
C PRO A 175 1.98 -7.76 16.50
N VAL A 176 1.47 -7.86 15.29
CA VAL A 176 0.24 -7.18 14.81
C VAL A 176 -0.95 -7.40 15.75
N HIS A 177 -1.02 -8.58 16.39
CA HIS A 177 -2.06 -8.94 17.35
C HIS A 177 -2.01 -8.13 18.65
N GLU A 178 -0.89 -7.47 18.97
CA GLU A 178 -0.80 -6.57 20.12
C GLU A 178 -1.44 -5.19 19.84
N PHE A 179 -1.56 -4.83 18.55
CA PHE A 179 -2.06 -3.53 18.10
C PHE A 179 -3.46 -3.59 17.52
N LEU A 180 -3.90 -4.76 17.03
CA LEU A 180 -5.18 -4.93 16.38
C LEU A 180 -6.11 -5.82 17.20
N SER A 181 -7.39 -5.41 17.27
CA SER A 181 -8.42 -6.28 17.82
C SER A 181 -8.62 -7.50 16.91
N GLU A 182 -9.19 -8.59 17.46
CA GLU A 182 -9.57 -9.75 16.64
C GLU A 182 -10.47 -9.41 15.45
N ARG A 183 -11.29 -8.38 15.58
CA ARG A 183 -12.15 -7.88 14.50
C ARG A 183 -11.32 -7.28 13.39
N ASP A 184 -10.35 -6.42 13.73
CA ASP A 184 -9.48 -5.75 12.78
C ASP A 184 -8.51 -6.74 12.13
N LEU A 185 -7.99 -7.72 12.89
CA LEU A 185 -7.22 -8.84 12.34
C LEU A 185 -8.00 -9.63 11.30
N ARG A 186 -9.25 -10.03 11.61
CA ARG A 186 -10.12 -10.71 10.64
C ARG A 186 -10.40 -9.86 9.40
N HIS A 187 -10.47 -8.54 9.56
CA HIS A 187 -10.65 -7.61 8.45
C HIS A 187 -9.41 -7.58 7.54
N VAL A 188 -8.22 -7.47 8.11
CA VAL A 188 -6.93 -7.55 7.39
C VAL A 188 -6.81 -8.87 6.64
N MET A 189 -7.05 -9.98 7.33
CA MET A 189 -6.95 -11.32 6.72
C MET A 189 -7.92 -11.49 5.54
N ARG A 190 -9.13 -10.91 5.62
CA ARG A 190 -10.10 -10.94 4.52
C ARG A 190 -9.67 -10.06 3.34
N LEU A 191 -9.11 -8.88 3.61
CA LEU A 191 -8.70 -7.93 2.58
C LEU A 191 -7.51 -8.44 1.77
N TYR A 192 -6.54 -9.02 2.46
CA TYR A 192 -5.30 -9.50 1.86
C TYR A 192 -5.34 -10.99 1.50
N GLN A 193 -6.45 -11.69 1.79
CA GLN A 193 -6.67 -13.11 1.51
C GLN A 193 -5.55 -14.04 2.05
N VAL A 194 -4.86 -13.63 3.10
CA VAL A 194 -3.71 -14.34 3.65
C VAL A 194 -4.09 -14.97 4.98
N GLY A 195 -3.71 -16.23 5.17
CA GLY A 195 -3.74 -16.91 6.47
C GLY A 195 -2.71 -16.37 7.47
N GLY A 196 -1.87 -15.44 7.04
CA GLY A 196 -0.89 -14.67 7.81
C GLY A 196 -0.38 -13.51 6.97
N LEU A 197 0.16 -12.47 7.62
CA LEU A 197 0.83 -11.37 6.95
C LEU A 197 2.22 -11.84 6.52
N SER A 198 2.38 -12.15 5.24
CA SER A 198 3.67 -12.52 4.65
C SER A 198 4.27 -11.29 3.98
N TYR A 199 5.20 -10.65 4.67
CA TYR A 199 5.87 -9.43 4.20
C TYR A 199 6.94 -9.72 3.15
N GLY A 200 7.30 -8.66 2.41
CA GLY A 200 8.33 -8.71 1.40
C GLY A 200 7.86 -9.32 0.08
N ASN A 201 8.75 -9.35 -0.88
CA ASN A 201 8.53 -9.90 -2.21
C ASN A 201 9.68 -10.85 -2.56
N LEU A 202 9.41 -11.82 -3.38
CA LEU A 202 10.41 -12.71 -3.95
C LEU A 202 10.41 -12.54 -5.46
N SER A 203 11.59 -12.46 -6.05
CA SER A 203 11.74 -12.50 -7.51
C SER A 203 12.98 -13.28 -7.91
N GLN A 204 12.93 -13.84 -9.10
CA GLN A 204 14.01 -14.62 -9.70
C GLN A 204 14.08 -14.30 -11.20
N ARG A 205 15.25 -13.95 -11.71
CA ARG A 205 15.45 -13.68 -13.14
C ARG A 205 15.08 -14.91 -13.97
N LEU A 206 14.24 -14.72 -14.98
CA LEU A 206 13.89 -15.75 -15.95
C LEU A 206 14.84 -15.71 -17.17
N ASP A 207 15.02 -14.52 -17.74
CA ASP A 207 15.90 -14.28 -18.88
C ASP A 207 16.49 -12.85 -18.88
N GLU A 208 16.94 -12.34 -20.01
CA GLU A 208 17.56 -11.01 -20.09
C GLU A 208 16.58 -9.87 -19.77
N THR A 209 15.28 -10.08 -19.97
CA THR A 209 14.25 -9.04 -19.90
C THR A 209 13.10 -9.35 -18.98
N ARG A 210 12.98 -10.60 -18.51
CA ARG A 210 11.84 -11.06 -17.69
C ARG A 210 12.30 -11.69 -16.38
N PHE A 211 11.41 -11.63 -15.41
CA PHE A 211 11.65 -12.28 -14.12
C PHE A 211 10.36 -12.83 -13.51
N TRP A 212 10.49 -13.91 -12.75
CA TRP A 212 9.44 -14.40 -11.89
C TRP A 212 9.29 -13.53 -10.64
N MET A 213 8.06 -13.32 -10.21
CA MET A 213 7.77 -12.60 -8.99
C MET A 213 6.62 -13.25 -8.22
N SER A 214 6.71 -13.27 -6.90
CA SER A 214 5.60 -13.70 -6.03
C SER A 214 4.42 -12.74 -6.18
N ALA A 215 3.21 -13.28 -6.24
CA ALA A 215 1.99 -12.50 -6.29
C ALA A 215 1.78 -11.71 -4.98
N SER A 216 1.01 -10.63 -5.09
CA SER A 216 0.62 -9.84 -3.93
C SER A 216 -0.35 -10.61 -3.04
N GLY A 217 -0.12 -10.59 -1.74
CA GLY A 217 -1.02 -11.18 -0.75
C GLY A 217 -1.01 -12.71 -0.71
N VAL A 218 0.06 -13.36 -1.20
CA VAL A 218 0.25 -14.82 -1.08
C VAL A 218 1.11 -15.18 0.13
N ASP A 219 0.89 -16.37 0.65
CA ASP A 219 1.77 -17.00 1.64
C ASP A 219 3.04 -17.51 0.92
N LYS A 220 4.15 -16.81 1.12
CA LYS A 220 5.40 -17.13 0.40
C LYS A 220 6.00 -18.47 0.78
N SER A 221 5.61 -19.04 1.93
CA SER A 221 6.02 -20.41 2.30
C SER A 221 5.33 -21.51 1.47
N LYS A 222 4.29 -21.13 0.68
CA LYS A 222 3.41 -22.06 -0.06
C LYS A 222 3.22 -21.66 -1.52
N LEU A 223 4.27 -21.20 -2.17
CA LEU A 223 4.20 -20.85 -3.59
C LEU A 223 4.16 -22.13 -4.44
N GLU A 224 3.10 -22.28 -5.22
CA GLU A 224 2.89 -23.50 -6.03
C GLU A 224 2.41 -23.19 -7.46
N LYS A 225 1.52 -22.20 -7.63
CA LYS A 225 0.75 -22.03 -8.86
C LYS A 225 1.23 -20.83 -9.68
N VAL A 226 1.63 -21.11 -10.91
CA VAL A 226 1.90 -20.05 -11.90
C VAL A 226 0.63 -19.27 -12.22
N GLY A 227 0.75 -17.95 -12.30
CA GLY A 227 -0.35 -17.01 -12.51
C GLY A 227 -1.17 -16.69 -11.27
N GLN A 228 -1.04 -17.44 -10.19
CA GLN A 228 -1.72 -17.19 -8.92
C GLN A 228 -0.75 -16.88 -7.77
N ASP A 229 0.30 -17.69 -7.61
CA ASP A 229 1.29 -17.48 -6.55
C ASP A 229 2.57 -16.85 -7.10
N MET A 230 2.90 -17.14 -8.34
CA MET A 230 4.05 -16.64 -9.07
C MET A 230 3.63 -16.19 -10.47
N LEU A 231 4.14 -15.05 -10.90
CA LEU A 231 3.85 -14.46 -12.21
C LEU A 231 5.15 -14.05 -12.90
N VAL A 232 5.13 -14.04 -14.23
CA VAL A 232 6.23 -13.48 -15.02
C VAL A 232 5.97 -12.00 -15.25
N VAL A 233 6.88 -11.16 -14.76
CA VAL A 233 6.94 -9.74 -15.12
C VAL A 233 7.69 -9.66 -16.45
N SER A 234 7.01 -9.19 -17.49
CA SER A 234 7.53 -9.13 -18.86
C SER A 234 7.67 -7.71 -19.43
N GLY A 235 7.22 -6.70 -18.69
CA GLY A 235 7.34 -5.32 -19.13
C GLY A 235 6.88 -4.29 -18.12
N TYR A 236 7.23 -3.04 -18.43
CA TYR A 236 6.79 -1.86 -17.70
C TYR A 236 6.42 -0.74 -18.66
N ASP A 237 5.17 -0.33 -18.62
CA ASP A 237 4.64 0.82 -19.37
C ASP A 237 4.68 2.03 -18.43
N GLU A 238 5.80 2.74 -18.43
CA GLU A 238 6.06 3.89 -17.56
C GLU A 238 5.03 5.01 -17.73
N PRO A 239 4.62 5.43 -18.96
CA PRO A 239 3.62 6.48 -19.15
C PRO A 239 2.28 6.20 -18.49
N ASN A 240 1.88 4.93 -18.42
CA ASN A 240 0.61 4.50 -17.84
C ASN A 240 0.76 3.91 -16.43
N ALA A 241 1.95 3.95 -15.85
CA ALA A 241 2.30 3.36 -14.55
C ALA A 241 1.80 1.90 -14.44
N ARG A 242 2.17 1.04 -15.40
CA ARG A 242 1.60 -0.28 -15.58
C ARG A 242 2.69 -1.35 -15.69
N ILE A 243 2.60 -2.40 -14.86
CA ILE A 243 3.41 -3.62 -15.02
C ILE A 243 2.69 -4.57 -15.97
N VAL A 244 3.43 -5.10 -16.92
CA VAL A 244 2.95 -6.12 -17.86
C VAL A 244 3.34 -7.50 -17.32
N LEU A 245 2.35 -8.39 -17.26
CA LEU A 245 2.48 -9.73 -16.72
C LEU A 245 2.10 -10.76 -17.77
N SER A 246 3.04 -11.63 -18.13
CA SER A 246 2.75 -12.81 -18.95
C SER A 246 2.16 -13.91 -18.07
N VAL A 247 0.99 -14.41 -18.46
CA VAL A 247 0.25 -15.41 -17.70
C VAL A 247 -0.26 -16.54 -18.60
N PRO A 248 -0.49 -17.75 -18.06
CA PRO A 248 -1.13 -18.81 -18.83
C PRO A 248 -2.53 -18.39 -19.29
N PRO A 249 -2.96 -18.75 -20.50
CA PRO A 249 -4.31 -18.44 -20.97
C PRO A 249 -5.37 -19.20 -20.15
N GLY A 250 -6.50 -18.53 -19.92
CA GLY A 250 -7.68 -19.13 -19.28
C GLY A 250 -7.66 -19.21 -17.77
N ILE A 251 -6.65 -18.67 -17.12
CA ILE A 251 -6.62 -18.50 -15.65
C ILE A 251 -7.10 -17.11 -15.23
N GLU A 252 -7.55 -17.01 -13.98
CA GLU A 252 -7.77 -15.72 -13.31
C GLU A 252 -6.51 -15.37 -12.50
N PRO A 253 -5.63 -14.47 -13.01
CA PRO A 253 -4.36 -14.21 -12.38
C PRO A 253 -4.52 -13.30 -11.17
N ARG A 254 -3.60 -13.43 -10.20
CA ARG A 254 -3.42 -12.43 -9.15
C ARG A 254 -2.50 -11.31 -9.62
N ARG A 255 -2.50 -10.22 -8.86
CA ARG A 255 -1.61 -9.08 -9.08
C ARG A 255 -0.26 -9.31 -8.43
N VAL A 256 0.77 -8.66 -8.95
CA VAL A 256 2.04 -8.48 -8.23
C VAL A 256 1.98 -7.28 -7.28
N SER A 257 2.95 -7.18 -6.39
CA SER A 257 3.12 -6.03 -5.51
C SER A 257 3.42 -4.77 -6.32
N VAL A 258 3.16 -3.60 -5.75
CA VAL A 258 3.61 -2.30 -6.27
C VAL A 258 5.14 -2.23 -6.37
N ASP A 259 5.86 -2.98 -5.54
CA ASP A 259 7.33 -3.07 -5.54
C ASP A 259 7.87 -3.77 -6.81
N ALA A 260 7.02 -4.29 -7.68
CA ALA A 260 7.43 -4.90 -8.95
C ALA A 260 8.26 -3.95 -9.83
N ILE A 261 8.02 -2.63 -9.71
CA ILE A 261 8.82 -1.63 -10.42
C ILE A 261 10.26 -1.57 -9.90
N GLU A 262 10.46 -1.72 -8.59
CA GLU A 262 11.80 -1.74 -7.99
C GLU A 262 12.58 -2.94 -8.51
N HIS A 263 11.92 -4.11 -8.54
CA HIS A 263 12.49 -5.32 -9.12
C HIS A 263 12.80 -5.13 -10.61
N TRP A 264 11.89 -4.52 -11.37
CA TRP A 264 12.12 -4.19 -12.80
C TRP A 264 13.35 -3.31 -13.01
N MET A 265 13.57 -2.34 -12.13
CA MET A 265 14.74 -1.43 -12.20
C MET A 265 16.06 -2.10 -11.79
N ILE A 266 15.99 -3.17 -10.99
CA ILE A 266 17.17 -3.92 -10.55
C ILE A 266 17.63 -4.92 -11.63
N TYR A 267 16.70 -5.53 -12.34
CA TYR A 267 17.00 -6.53 -13.38
C TYR A 267 17.34 -5.90 -14.72
#